data_b0d65a19789725c8d6fb14dd81670c33
#
_entry.id   b0d65a19789725c8d6fb14dd81670c33
#
_cell.length_a   1.000
_cell.length_b   1.000
_cell.length_c   1.000
_cell.angle_alpha   90.00
_cell.angle_beta   90.00
_cell.angle_gamma   90.00
#
_symmetry.space_group_name_H-M   'P 1'
#
loop_
_entity.id
_entity.type
_entity.pdbx_description
1 polymer ?
#
loop_
_entity_poly.entity_id
_entity_poly.type
_entity_poly.pdbx_seq_one_letter_code
_entity_poly.pdbx_strand_id
1 'polypeptide(L)'
;MINREQYMEQIVPFIDKPFVKVITGIRRSGKSVVLRLIRDELLRRGVREERIIYLNFESFQWIDLKEAKALYAYIRGQAGDAGKYYILLDEIQEVDGWEKVVNSLLVDLDTDIYVTGSNSRMLSSELATYLTGRYVAFHVMTLSFREYLTFHDLQANDPTLNRKEEFQKYLRMGGFPAIHTADYGYEAIYKIVYDIYSSVILRDTVQRHNIRNVELLERVVKFVFDNIGNKLNAKNIADYFKSQQRKVDMNTIYNYLNALESAFIIQRIPRYDIKGKEILQTNEKYFVSDLSLIYSVMGYRDRLIAGMLENLVCLELKRRGYEVYVGKQDDKEVDFVAIRREEKIYVQVTYQLASQATVEREFAPLLAINDHYPKYVVSMDNLWQDNVEGVRHRHIADFLLDDACLL
;
A
#
# COMPACT_ATOMS: atom_id res chain seq x y z
N MET A 1 -19.54 6.93 -9.24
CA MET A 1 -18.35 6.70 -8.37
C MET A 1 -17.94 5.25 -8.61
N ILE A 2 -16.67 4.99 -8.90
CA ILE A 2 -16.23 3.62 -9.16
C ILE A 2 -16.12 2.88 -7.84
N ASN A 3 -16.68 1.66 -7.81
CA ASN A 3 -16.71 0.84 -6.62
C ASN A 3 -15.32 0.27 -6.32
N ARG A 4 -14.88 0.34 -5.06
CA ARG A 4 -13.66 -0.30 -4.53
C ARG A 4 -14.07 -1.58 -3.78
N GLU A 5 -14.63 -2.55 -4.53
CA GLU A 5 -15.34 -3.71 -4.02
C GLU A 5 -14.55 -4.49 -2.97
N GLN A 6 -13.29 -4.77 -3.25
CA GLN A 6 -12.40 -5.49 -2.34
C GLN A 6 -12.30 -4.85 -0.94
N TYR A 7 -12.30 -3.52 -0.84
CA TYR A 7 -12.27 -2.84 0.45
C TYR A 7 -13.63 -2.86 1.13
N MET A 8 -14.70 -2.71 0.35
CA MET A 8 -16.06 -2.80 0.90
C MET A 8 -16.35 -4.20 1.45
N GLU A 9 -15.94 -5.26 0.77
CA GLU A 9 -16.05 -6.65 1.28
C GLU A 9 -15.32 -6.84 2.62
N GLN A 10 -14.18 -6.19 2.81
CA GLN A 10 -13.43 -6.24 4.08
C GLN A 10 -14.08 -5.41 5.19
N ILE A 11 -14.67 -4.25 4.87
CA ILE A 11 -15.19 -3.28 5.85
C ILE A 11 -16.63 -3.62 6.28
N VAL A 12 -17.47 -4.05 5.34
CA VAL A 12 -18.90 -4.34 5.56
C VAL A 12 -19.18 -5.29 6.73
N PRO A 13 -18.38 -6.34 6.99
CA PRO A 13 -18.59 -7.22 8.16
C PRO A 13 -18.37 -6.52 9.51
N PHE A 14 -17.71 -5.37 9.53
CA PHE A 14 -17.44 -4.59 10.75
C PHE A 14 -18.44 -3.45 10.98
N ILE A 15 -19.38 -3.22 10.07
CA ILE A 15 -20.48 -2.26 10.30
C ILE A 15 -21.27 -2.73 11.52
N ASP A 16 -21.62 -1.80 12.41
CA ASP A 16 -22.32 -2.06 13.69
C ASP A 16 -21.53 -2.91 14.70
N LYS A 17 -20.24 -3.11 14.48
CA LYS A 17 -19.37 -3.79 15.47
C LYS A 17 -18.66 -2.76 16.35
N PRO A 18 -18.34 -3.11 17.61
CA PRO A 18 -17.78 -2.19 18.60
C PRO A 18 -16.28 -1.89 18.37
N PHE A 19 -15.93 -1.58 17.13
CA PHE A 19 -14.58 -1.23 16.72
C PHE A 19 -14.58 0.05 15.91
N VAL A 20 -13.61 0.92 16.14
CA VAL A 20 -13.31 2.03 15.23
C VAL A 20 -12.67 1.47 13.95
N LYS A 21 -13.21 1.85 12.79
CA LYS A 21 -12.66 1.47 11.49
C LYS A 21 -11.65 2.52 11.06
N VAL A 22 -10.36 2.17 11.11
CA VAL A 22 -9.25 3.05 10.76
C VAL A 22 -8.80 2.76 9.35
N ILE A 23 -9.04 3.70 8.44
CA ILE A 23 -8.75 3.56 7.01
C ILE A 23 -7.50 4.38 6.69
N THR A 24 -6.39 3.70 6.43
CA THR A 24 -5.08 4.31 6.12
C THR A 24 -4.68 4.11 4.68
N GLY A 25 -3.64 4.76 4.25
CA GLY A 25 -3.05 4.60 2.92
C GLY A 25 -2.40 5.89 2.41
N ILE A 26 -1.57 5.77 1.38
CA ILE A 26 -0.89 6.92 0.79
C ILE A 26 -1.89 8.03 0.39
N ARG A 27 -1.46 9.28 0.45
CA ARG A 27 -2.28 10.41 -0.01
C ARG A 27 -2.76 10.17 -1.45
N ARG A 28 -4.02 10.51 -1.75
CA ARG A 28 -4.66 10.30 -3.06
C ARG A 28 -4.89 8.83 -3.48
N SER A 29 -4.76 7.86 -2.58
CA SER A 29 -5.11 6.45 -2.86
C SER A 29 -6.61 6.16 -2.96
N GLY A 30 -7.47 7.12 -2.57
CA GLY A 30 -8.92 6.97 -2.63
C GLY A 30 -9.61 6.68 -1.30
N LYS A 31 -8.97 6.92 -0.15
CA LYS A 31 -9.56 6.74 1.20
C LYS A 31 -10.90 7.46 1.38
N SER A 32 -10.98 8.74 0.97
CA SER A 32 -12.22 9.53 1.03
C SER A 32 -13.33 8.96 0.14
N VAL A 33 -12.96 8.26 -0.96
CA VAL A 33 -13.92 7.54 -1.80
C VAL A 33 -14.48 6.33 -1.05
N VAL A 34 -13.61 5.54 -0.41
CA VAL A 34 -14.03 4.40 0.42
C VAL A 34 -14.95 4.88 1.55
N LEU A 35 -14.63 5.99 2.20
CA LEU A 35 -15.49 6.55 3.26
C LEU A 35 -16.88 6.96 2.72
N ARG A 36 -16.95 7.51 1.50
CA ARG A 36 -18.25 7.80 0.84
C ARG A 36 -18.99 6.54 0.43
N LEU A 37 -18.31 5.50 -0.03
CA LEU A 37 -18.93 4.19 -0.32
C LEU A 37 -19.52 3.57 0.95
N ILE A 38 -18.87 3.72 2.10
CA ILE A 38 -19.42 3.31 3.41
C ILE A 38 -20.69 4.10 3.72
N ARG A 39 -20.70 5.42 3.52
CA ARG A 39 -21.92 6.23 3.69
C ARG A 39 -23.05 5.74 2.79
N ASP A 40 -22.78 5.50 1.51
CA ASP A 40 -23.78 5.00 0.57
C ASP A 40 -24.31 3.62 0.98
N GLU A 41 -23.44 2.74 1.48
CA GLU A 41 -23.85 1.42 2.03
C GLU A 41 -24.72 1.56 3.28
N LEU A 42 -24.43 2.49 4.19
CA LEU A 42 -25.26 2.78 5.35
C LEU A 42 -26.66 3.25 4.94
N LEU A 43 -26.75 4.18 3.97
CA LEU A 43 -28.02 4.63 3.41
C LEU A 43 -28.81 3.48 2.76
N ARG A 44 -28.11 2.61 2.00
CA ARG A 44 -28.70 1.41 1.39
C ARG A 44 -29.26 0.44 2.42
N ARG A 45 -28.67 0.37 3.63
CA ARG A 45 -29.17 -0.40 4.77
C ARG A 45 -30.34 0.25 5.51
N GLY A 46 -30.78 1.43 5.07
CA GLY A 46 -31.90 2.15 5.66
C GLY A 46 -31.52 3.06 6.84
N VAL A 47 -30.22 3.33 7.04
CA VAL A 47 -29.78 4.35 7.99
C VAL A 47 -30.23 5.72 7.47
N ARG A 48 -30.94 6.51 8.32
CA ARG A 48 -31.36 7.85 7.95
C ARG A 48 -30.18 8.81 7.89
N GLU A 49 -30.20 9.74 6.94
CA GLU A 49 -29.06 10.66 6.72
C GLU A 49 -28.73 11.50 7.95
N GLU A 50 -29.75 11.89 8.75
CA GLU A 50 -29.55 12.65 10.00
C GLU A 50 -28.77 11.86 11.06
N ARG A 51 -28.60 10.57 10.88
CA ARG A 51 -27.80 9.68 11.75
C ARG A 51 -26.36 9.51 11.29
N ILE A 52 -25.99 10.13 10.15
CA ILE A 52 -24.65 10.04 9.57
C ILE A 52 -23.98 11.39 9.67
N ILE A 53 -22.93 11.49 10.49
CA ILE A 53 -22.11 12.69 10.63
C ILE A 53 -20.85 12.49 9.79
N TYR A 54 -20.72 13.24 8.68
CA TYR A 54 -19.55 13.20 7.81
C TYR A 54 -18.80 14.54 7.86
N LEU A 55 -17.53 14.49 8.30
CA LEU A 55 -16.64 15.66 8.39
C LEU A 55 -15.34 15.38 7.62
N ASN A 56 -14.97 16.29 6.72
CA ASN A 56 -13.69 16.23 6.00
C ASN A 56 -12.79 17.39 6.42
N PHE A 57 -11.72 17.10 7.17
CA PHE A 57 -10.83 18.11 7.75
C PHE A 57 -9.83 18.72 6.77
N GLU A 58 -9.82 18.34 5.50
CA GLU A 58 -9.18 19.11 4.43
C GLU A 58 -10.02 20.34 4.03
N SER A 59 -11.33 20.35 4.34
CA SER A 59 -12.21 21.48 4.03
C SER A 59 -12.03 22.62 5.04
N PHE A 60 -11.88 23.84 4.54
CA PHE A 60 -11.84 25.06 5.38
C PHE A 60 -13.11 25.25 6.22
N GLN A 61 -14.24 24.70 5.77
CA GLN A 61 -15.51 24.73 6.50
C GLN A 61 -15.39 24.21 7.94
N TRP A 62 -14.45 23.29 8.20
CA TRP A 62 -14.29 22.63 9.49
C TRP A 62 -13.02 23.07 10.23
N ILE A 63 -12.46 24.25 9.86
CA ILE A 63 -11.22 24.76 10.48
C ILE A 63 -11.34 24.93 12.00
N ASP A 64 -12.48 25.38 12.50
CA ASP A 64 -12.74 25.61 13.92
C ASP A 64 -12.91 24.31 14.70
N LEU A 65 -13.05 23.16 14.03
CA LEU A 65 -13.16 21.84 14.65
C LEU A 65 -11.84 21.08 14.73
N LYS A 66 -10.70 21.72 14.41
CA LYS A 66 -9.38 21.07 14.46
C LYS A 66 -8.81 20.94 15.87
N GLU A 67 -9.54 21.30 16.89
CA GLU A 67 -9.22 21.05 18.28
C GLU A 67 -10.16 20.00 18.90
N ALA A 68 -9.60 19.12 19.76
CA ALA A 68 -10.34 18.01 20.36
C ALA A 68 -11.66 18.44 21.03
N LYS A 69 -11.63 19.51 21.83
CA LYS A 69 -12.81 20.00 22.57
C LYS A 69 -13.90 20.49 21.63
N ALA A 70 -13.53 21.24 20.58
CA ALA A 70 -14.47 21.78 19.60
C ALA A 70 -15.13 20.64 18.81
N LEU A 71 -14.34 19.68 18.34
CA LEU A 71 -14.84 18.50 17.61
C LEU A 71 -15.80 17.68 18.47
N TYR A 72 -15.42 17.37 19.72
CA TYR A 72 -16.28 16.61 20.63
C TYR A 72 -17.60 17.34 20.89
N ALA A 73 -17.57 18.64 21.20
CA ALA A 73 -18.77 19.44 21.46
C ALA A 73 -19.69 19.49 20.23
N TYR A 74 -19.12 19.66 19.05
CA TYR A 74 -19.88 19.65 17.79
C TYR A 74 -20.61 18.32 17.56
N ILE A 75 -19.88 17.20 17.62
CA ILE A 75 -20.48 15.87 17.41
C ILE A 75 -21.54 15.58 18.48
N ARG A 76 -21.26 15.89 19.74
CA ARG A 76 -22.22 15.71 20.85
C ARG A 76 -23.49 16.54 20.65
N GLY A 77 -23.34 17.76 20.12
CA GLY A 77 -24.50 18.64 19.80
C GLY A 77 -25.35 18.17 18.64
N GLN A 78 -24.74 17.49 17.65
CA GLN A 78 -25.46 16.89 16.53
C GLN A 78 -26.11 15.54 16.90
N ALA A 79 -25.45 14.78 17.78
CA ALA A 79 -25.95 13.51 18.26
C ALA A 79 -27.00 13.74 19.36
N GLY A 80 -28.25 13.34 19.07
CA GLY A 80 -29.30 13.34 20.08
C GLY A 80 -29.10 12.22 21.12
N ASP A 81 -29.90 12.23 22.19
CA ASP A 81 -29.76 11.30 23.33
C ASP A 81 -30.20 9.85 23.01
N ALA A 82 -30.86 9.59 21.89
CA ALA A 82 -31.38 8.26 21.57
C ALA A 82 -30.94 7.74 20.21
N GLY A 83 -30.50 6.49 20.19
CA GLY A 83 -30.19 5.71 18.99
C GLY A 83 -28.76 5.92 18.48
N LYS A 84 -28.36 5.02 17.56
CA LYS A 84 -27.00 4.95 17.03
C LYS A 84 -26.71 6.04 16.00
N TYR A 85 -25.49 6.61 16.08
CA TYR A 85 -24.93 7.53 15.11
C TYR A 85 -23.72 6.92 14.40
N TYR A 86 -23.60 7.19 13.11
CA TYR A 86 -22.46 6.79 12.27
C TYR A 86 -21.57 8.01 12.03
N ILE A 87 -20.34 7.96 12.51
CA ILE A 87 -19.43 9.09 12.50
C ILE A 87 -18.28 8.80 11.53
N LEU A 88 -18.21 9.57 10.45
CA LEU A 88 -17.25 9.43 9.37
C LEU A 88 -16.32 10.65 9.36
N LEU A 89 -15.07 10.47 9.79
CA LEU A 89 -14.08 11.54 9.95
C LEU A 89 -12.95 11.36 8.94
N ASP A 90 -12.94 12.20 7.92
CA ASP A 90 -11.98 12.13 6.82
C ASP A 90 -10.76 13.01 7.12
N GLU A 91 -9.54 12.45 6.95
CA GLU A 91 -8.24 13.07 7.29
C GLU A 91 -8.17 13.58 8.74
N ILE A 92 -8.59 12.72 9.69
CA ILE A 92 -8.74 13.07 11.12
C ILE A 92 -7.43 13.50 11.78
N GLN A 93 -6.27 13.14 11.23
CA GLN A 93 -4.97 13.57 11.74
C GLN A 93 -4.73 15.09 11.63
N GLU A 94 -5.61 15.82 11.00
CA GLU A 94 -5.62 17.29 11.01
C GLU A 94 -6.22 17.88 12.30
N VAL A 95 -6.76 17.03 13.18
CA VAL A 95 -7.34 17.43 14.47
C VAL A 95 -6.38 17.05 15.60
N ASP A 96 -5.97 18.03 16.39
CA ASP A 96 -5.09 17.77 17.54
C ASP A 96 -5.82 17.01 18.65
N GLY A 97 -5.26 15.87 19.07
CA GLY A 97 -5.82 15.04 20.16
C GLY A 97 -7.09 14.28 19.76
N TRP A 98 -7.29 14.02 18.47
CA TRP A 98 -8.46 13.31 17.92
C TRP A 98 -8.67 11.92 18.56
N GLU A 99 -7.62 11.24 19.00
CA GLU A 99 -7.70 9.91 19.62
C GLU A 99 -8.53 9.96 20.90
N LYS A 100 -8.38 11.03 21.67
CA LYS A 100 -9.16 11.27 22.91
C LYS A 100 -10.62 11.52 22.59
N VAL A 101 -10.90 12.23 21.49
CA VAL A 101 -12.27 12.50 21.04
C VAL A 101 -12.95 11.19 20.65
N VAL A 102 -12.31 10.39 19.80
CA VAL A 102 -12.85 9.11 19.34
C VAL A 102 -13.11 8.17 20.51
N ASN A 103 -12.17 8.08 21.48
CA ASN A 103 -12.36 7.26 22.67
C ASN A 103 -13.54 7.76 23.53
N SER A 104 -13.69 9.07 23.73
CA SER A 104 -14.81 9.65 24.49
C SER A 104 -16.15 9.38 23.80
N LEU A 105 -16.22 9.54 22.47
CA LEU A 105 -17.44 9.27 21.71
C LEU A 105 -17.91 7.80 21.80
N LEU A 106 -16.96 6.85 21.87
CA LEU A 106 -17.28 5.42 22.09
C LEU A 106 -17.83 5.13 23.50
N VAL A 107 -17.49 5.97 24.48
CA VAL A 107 -17.95 5.79 25.88
C VAL A 107 -19.29 6.48 26.10
N ASP A 108 -19.43 7.69 25.54
CA ASP A 108 -20.53 8.60 25.86
C ASP A 108 -21.76 8.43 24.96
N LEU A 109 -21.60 7.81 23.79
CA LEU A 109 -22.64 7.69 22.77
C LEU A 109 -22.70 6.27 22.18
N ASP A 110 -23.88 5.86 21.71
CA ASP A 110 -24.00 4.69 20.83
C ASP A 110 -23.56 5.10 19.41
N THR A 111 -22.33 4.74 19.05
CA THR A 111 -21.72 5.17 17.81
C THR A 111 -21.02 4.06 17.06
N ASP A 112 -20.99 4.23 15.74
CA ASP A 112 -20.16 3.46 14.82
C ASP A 112 -19.21 4.42 14.10
N ILE A 113 -17.90 4.32 14.36
CA ILE A 113 -16.91 5.35 14.00
C ILE A 113 -15.96 4.84 12.91
N TYR A 114 -15.81 5.66 11.87
CA TYR A 114 -14.90 5.48 10.74
C TYR A 114 -13.97 6.67 10.62
N VAL A 115 -12.68 6.43 10.59
CA VAL A 115 -11.68 7.48 10.47
C VAL A 115 -10.74 7.21 9.31
N THR A 116 -10.32 8.23 8.58
CA THR A 116 -9.27 8.09 7.56
C THR A 116 -8.06 8.93 7.87
N GLY A 117 -6.91 8.51 7.33
CA GLY A 117 -5.69 9.32 7.35
C GLY A 117 -4.58 8.79 6.44
N SER A 118 -3.70 9.71 6.09
CA SER A 118 -2.61 9.48 5.12
C SER A 118 -1.27 9.08 5.76
N ASN A 119 -1.26 8.71 7.04
CA ASN A 119 -0.03 8.40 7.75
C ASN A 119 -0.17 7.16 8.63
N SER A 120 0.86 6.28 8.65
CA SER A 120 0.88 5.07 9.47
C SER A 120 0.93 5.35 10.98
N ARG A 121 1.30 6.57 11.40
CA ARG A 121 1.23 6.99 12.81
C ARG A 121 -0.20 6.93 13.36
N MET A 122 -1.22 6.97 12.50
CA MET A 122 -2.59 6.68 12.94
C MET A 122 -2.76 5.28 13.52
N LEU A 123 -1.79 4.37 13.28
CA LEU A 123 -1.74 3.03 13.87
C LEU A 123 -0.66 2.93 14.95
N SER A 124 -0.11 4.08 15.41
CA SER A 124 0.98 4.16 16.36
C SER A 124 0.57 3.80 17.80
N SER A 125 1.57 3.80 18.68
CA SER A 125 1.40 3.54 20.12
C SER A 125 0.36 4.43 20.80
N GLU A 126 0.12 5.65 20.33
CA GLU A 126 -0.90 6.56 20.87
C GLU A 126 -2.31 6.03 20.59
N LEU A 127 -2.61 5.67 19.34
CA LEU A 127 -3.89 5.03 19.02
C LEU A 127 -4.04 3.72 19.80
N ALA A 128 -3.00 2.88 19.79
CA ALA A 128 -3.01 1.64 20.53
C ALA A 128 -3.26 1.86 22.03
N THR A 129 -2.74 2.95 22.61
CA THR A 129 -2.94 3.30 24.02
C THR A 129 -4.38 3.72 24.32
N TYR A 130 -4.95 4.63 23.50
CA TYR A 130 -6.31 5.14 23.74
C TYR A 130 -7.42 4.17 23.28
N LEU A 131 -7.19 3.41 22.21
CA LEU A 131 -8.17 2.49 21.62
C LEU A 131 -7.74 1.02 21.73
N THR A 132 -7.03 0.65 22.80
CA THR A 132 -6.51 -0.71 23.00
C THR A 132 -7.55 -1.77 22.71
N GLY A 133 -7.34 -2.56 21.62
CA GLY A 133 -8.24 -3.63 21.21
C GLY A 133 -9.60 -3.18 20.67
N ARG A 134 -9.83 -1.88 20.45
CA ARG A 134 -11.12 -1.31 20.02
C ARG A 134 -11.09 -0.74 18.60
N TYR A 135 -10.11 -1.09 17.78
CA TYR A 135 -10.07 -0.68 16.38
C TYR A 135 -9.70 -1.83 15.45
N VAL A 136 -10.09 -1.68 14.18
CA VAL A 136 -9.63 -2.50 13.06
C VAL A 136 -9.09 -1.58 11.98
N ALA A 137 -7.96 -1.97 11.38
CA ALA A 137 -7.27 -1.17 10.37
C ALA A 137 -7.47 -1.75 8.98
N PHE A 138 -7.74 -0.86 8.02
CA PHE A 138 -7.84 -1.18 6.60
C PHE A 138 -6.87 -0.29 5.83
N HIS A 139 -5.99 -0.91 5.04
CA HIS A 139 -5.00 -0.18 4.27
C HIS A 139 -5.42 -0.05 2.81
N VAL A 140 -5.79 1.17 2.39
CA VAL A 140 -6.22 1.47 1.01
C VAL A 140 -5.00 1.79 0.16
N MET A 141 -4.66 0.87 -0.73
CA MET A 141 -3.60 1.02 -1.71
C MET A 141 -4.10 1.78 -2.95
N THR A 142 -3.18 2.20 -3.82
CA THR A 142 -3.50 2.63 -5.19
C THR A 142 -4.19 1.51 -5.96
N LEU A 143 -4.75 1.76 -7.13
CA LEU A 143 -5.50 0.75 -7.88
C LEU A 143 -4.65 -0.49 -8.16
N SER A 144 -5.24 -1.67 -7.98
CA SER A 144 -4.70 -2.92 -8.51
C SER A 144 -4.84 -2.96 -10.04
N PHE A 145 -4.18 -3.91 -10.69
CA PHE A 145 -4.39 -4.12 -12.13
C PHE A 145 -5.86 -4.46 -12.45
N ARG A 146 -6.54 -5.23 -11.59
CA ARG A 146 -7.98 -5.51 -11.72
C ARG A 146 -8.82 -4.23 -11.60
N GLU A 147 -8.54 -3.38 -10.60
CA GLU A 147 -9.24 -2.11 -10.44
C GLU A 147 -8.93 -1.13 -11.58
N TYR A 148 -7.69 -1.12 -12.10
CA TYR A 148 -7.32 -0.37 -13.30
C TYR A 148 -8.22 -0.75 -14.49
N LEU A 149 -8.39 -2.05 -14.77
CA LEU A 149 -9.29 -2.50 -15.82
C LEU A 149 -10.72 -2.00 -15.60
N THR A 150 -11.25 -2.13 -14.38
CA THR A 150 -12.59 -1.63 -14.04
C THR A 150 -12.72 -0.11 -14.23
N PHE A 151 -11.68 0.67 -13.91
CA PHE A 151 -11.65 2.12 -14.11
C PHE A 151 -11.69 2.52 -15.60
N HIS A 152 -11.22 1.66 -16.48
CA HIS A 152 -11.24 1.82 -17.93
C HIS A 152 -12.41 1.09 -18.62
N ASP A 153 -13.44 0.70 -17.85
CA ASP A 153 -14.62 -0.07 -18.33
C ASP A 153 -14.25 -1.40 -19.03
N LEU A 154 -13.09 -1.97 -18.66
CA LEU A 154 -12.60 -3.24 -19.17
C LEU A 154 -12.92 -4.36 -18.17
N GLN A 155 -13.39 -5.49 -18.70
CA GLN A 155 -13.70 -6.66 -17.86
C GLN A 155 -12.53 -7.64 -17.86
N ALA A 156 -11.99 -7.96 -16.71
CA ALA A 156 -10.86 -8.88 -16.56
C ALA A 156 -11.12 -10.27 -17.17
N ASN A 157 -12.38 -10.71 -17.22
CA ASN A 157 -12.80 -12.01 -17.75
C ASN A 157 -13.19 -11.97 -19.24
N ASP A 158 -13.12 -10.81 -19.91
CA ASP A 158 -13.40 -10.71 -21.33
C ASP A 158 -12.32 -11.47 -22.14
N PRO A 159 -12.70 -12.50 -22.93
CA PRO A 159 -11.76 -13.27 -23.73
C PRO A 159 -11.14 -12.47 -24.88
N THR A 160 -11.72 -11.33 -25.26
CA THR A 160 -11.20 -10.45 -26.32
C THR A 160 -10.19 -9.44 -25.79
N LEU A 161 -10.09 -9.28 -24.47
CA LEU A 161 -9.17 -8.35 -23.82
C LEU A 161 -7.72 -8.83 -23.95
N ASN A 162 -6.88 -8.00 -24.56
CA ASN A 162 -5.43 -8.22 -24.54
C ASN A 162 -4.84 -7.79 -23.17
N ARG A 163 -4.98 -8.67 -22.16
CA ARG A 163 -4.52 -8.40 -20.78
C ARG A 163 -3.04 -8.00 -20.70
N LYS A 164 -2.21 -8.54 -21.59
CA LYS A 164 -0.76 -8.26 -21.61
C LYS A 164 -0.47 -6.85 -22.08
N GLU A 165 -1.21 -6.36 -23.07
CA GLU A 165 -1.10 -4.97 -23.53
C GLU A 165 -1.60 -3.98 -22.47
N GLU A 166 -2.75 -4.25 -21.87
CA GLU A 166 -3.29 -3.42 -20.78
C GLU A 166 -2.35 -3.43 -19.55
N PHE A 167 -1.74 -4.56 -19.25
CA PHE A 167 -0.73 -4.63 -18.21
C PHE A 167 0.49 -3.74 -18.48
N GLN A 168 0.96 -3.67 -19.74
CA GLN A 168 2.05 -2.77 -20.10
C GLN A 168 1.69 -1.29 -19.92
N LYS A 169 0.42 -0.91 -20.23
CA LYS A 169 -0.09 0.44 -19.95
C LYS A 169 -0.11 0.70 -18.44
N TYR A 170 -0.70 -0.20 -17.65
CA TYR A 170 -0.75 -0.11 -16.20
C TYR A 170 0.65 -0.03 -15.57
N LEU A 171 1.61 -0.83 -16.03
CA LEU A 171 3.00 -0.82 -15.58
C LEU A 171 3.63 0.58 -15.71
N ARG A 172 3.29 1.33 -16.76
CA ARG A 172 3.79 2.69 -17.02
C ARG A 172 3.00 3.77 -16.31
N MET A 173 1.69 3.62 -16.24
CA MET A 173 0.81 4.64 -15.67
C MET A 173 0.81 4.59 -14.13
N GLY A 174 0.91 3.40 -13.53
CA GLY A 174 0.69 3.18 -12.11
C GLY A 174 -0.80 3.13 -11.75
N GLY A 175 -1.10 3.20 -10.47
CA GLY A 175 -2.44 2.98 -9.93
C GLY A 175 -3.04 4.14 -9.15
N PHE A 176 -2.50 5.37 -9.18
CA PHE A 176 -3.18 6.49 -8.52
C PHE A 176 -4.53 6.76 -9.17
N PRO A 177 -5.66 6.71 -8.44
CA PRO A 177 -6.99 6.85 -9.05
C PRO A 177 -7.17 8.13 -9.89
N ALA A 178 -6.54 9.23 -9.48
CA ALA A 178 -6.70 10.53 -10.14
C ALA A 178 -6.23 10.55 -11.60
N ILE A 179 -5.25 9.72 -11.96
CA ILE A 179 -4.72 9.67 -13.34
C ILE A 179 -5.57 8.84 -14.28
N HIS A 180 -6.56 8.11 -13.74
CA HIS A 180 -7.46 7.25 -14.50
C HIS A 180 -8.87 7.84 -14.64
N THR A 181 -9.08 9.10 -14.21
CA THR A 181 -10.38 9.78 -14.29
C THR A 181 -10.64 10.43 -15.65
N ALA A 182 -9.61 10.57 -16.48
CA ALA A 182 -9.68 11.07 -17.84
C ALA A 182 -8.54 10.46 -18.67
N ASP A 183 -8.60 10.64 -19.98
CA ASP A 183 -7.54 10.20 -20.88
C ASP A 183 -6.37 11.20 -20.87
N TYR A 184 -5.32 10.87 -20.13
CA TYR A 184 -4.09 11.65 -20.01
C TYR A 184 -2.92 10.97 -20.74
N GLY A 185 -2.14 11.75 -21.48
CA GLY A 185 -0.84 11.29 -21.97
C GLY A 185 0.17 11.11 -20.83
N TYR A 186 1.19 10.27 -21.05
CA TYR A 186 2.19 9.94 -20.00
C TYR A 186 2.85 11.16 -19.34
N GLU A 187 3.14 12.22 -20.09
CA GLU A 187 3.76 13.44 -19.53
C GLU A 187 2.83 14.12 -18.50
N ALA A 188 1.52 14.20 -18.82
CA ALA A 188 0.54 14.77 -17.89
C ALA A 188 0.38 13.89 -16.65
N ILE A 189 0.36 12.57 -16.82
CA ILE A 189 0.32 11.59 -15.71
C ILE A 189 1.51 11.82 -14.79
N TYR A 190 2.73 11.85 -15.31
CA TYR A 190 3.93 12.02 -14.49
C TYR A 190 3.97 13.36 -13.79
N LYS A 191 3.46 14.42 -14.40
CA LYS A 191 3.31 15.72 -13.75
C LYS A 191 2.32 15.68 -12.59
N ILE A 192 1.13 15.08 -12.79
CA ILE A 192 0.12 14.92 -11.73
C ILE A 192 0.71 14.10 -10.57
N VAL A 193 1.40 13.00 -10.86
CA VAL A 193 2.00 12.14 -9.84
C VAL A 193 3.16 12.83 -9.13
N TYR A 194 3.95 13.64 -9.83
CA TYR A 194 5.01 14.44 -9.21
C TYR A 194 4.44 15.47 -8.23
N ASP A 195 3.31 16.11 -8.55
CA ASP A 195 2.63 17.03 -7.64
C ASP A 195 2.07 16.28 -6.40
N ILE A 196 1.55 15.05 -6.59
CA ILE A 196 1.17 14.18 -5.47
C ILE A 196 2.39 13.86 -4.61
N TYR A 197 3.49 13.39 -5.20
CA TYR A 197 4.75 13.09 -4.52
C TYR A 197 5.26 14.28 -3.72
N SER A 198 5.34 15.46 -4.34
CA SER A 198 5.81 16.69 -3.70
C SER A 198 4.94 17.07 -2.49
N SER A 199 3.62 16.92 -2.62
CA SER A 199 2.68 17.15 -1.51
C SER A 199 2.91 16.16 -0.36
N VAL A 200 3.12 14.87 -0.63
CA VAL A 200 3.40 13.84 0.38
C VAL A 200 4.75 14.10 1.06
N ILE A 201 5.80 14.41 0.28
CA ILE A 201 7.12 14.72 0.84
C ILE A 201 7.04 15.94 1.77
N LEU A 202 6.40 17.03 1.34
CA LEU A 202 6.37 18.26 2.14
C LEU A 202 5.50 18.12 3.39
N ARG A 203 4.27 17.65 3.28
CA ARG A 203 3.31 17.59 4.39
C ARG A 203 3.50 16.37 5.26
N ASP A 204 3.50 15.19 4.67
CA ASP A 204 3.43 13.93 5.42
C ASP A 204 4.82 13.43 5.84
N THR A 205 5.89 13.94 5.24
CA THR A 205 7.26 13.55 5.58
C THR A 205 8.01 14.69 6.28
N VAL A 206 8.26 15.81 5.59
CA VAL A 206 9.12 16.90 6.09
C VAL A 206 8.50 17.58 7.33
N GLN A 207 7.26 18.04 7.22
CA GLN A 207 6.61 18.79 8.31
C GLN A 207 6.38 17.91 9.54
N ARG A 208 5.86 16.69 9.35
CA ARG A 208 5.52 15.79 10.47
C ARG A 208 6.73 15.21 11.20
N HIS A 209 7.86 15.05 10.50
CA HIS A 209 9.08 14.49 11.08
C HIS A 209 10.15 15.57 11.37
N ASN A 210 9.81 16.86 11.19
CA ASN A 210 10.71 17.99 11.40
C ASN A 210 12.04 17.82 10.62
N ILE A 211 11.99 17.35 9.39
CA ILE A 211 13.16 17.12 8.55
C ILE A 211 13.73 18.46 8.09
N ARG A 212 14.95 18.77 8.50
CA ARG A 212 15.63 20.05 8.17
C ARG A 212 16.30 20.04 6.80
N ASN A 213 16.85 18.90 6.39
CA ASN A 213 17.58 18.78 5.13
C ASN A 213 16.74 18.05 4.07
N VAL A 214 15.89 18.81 3.40
CA VAL A 214 14.97 18.30 2.36
C VAL A 214 15.76 17.79 1.15
N GLU A 215 16.85 18.48 0.75
CA GLU A 215 17.69 18.05 -0.37
C GLU A 215 18.28 16.65 -0.14
N LEU A 216 18.77 16.39 1.08
CA LEU A 216 19.30 15.06 1.42
C LEU A 216 18.20 14.01 1.42
N LEU A 217 17.00 14.34 1.92
CA LEU A 217 15.84 13.43 1.86
C LEU A 217 15.51 13.05 0.42
N GLU A 218 15.43 14.02 -0.49
CA GLU A 218 15.14 13.75 -1.91
C GLU A 218 16.22 12.87 -2.57
N ARG A 219 17.48 13.05 -2.20
CA ARG A 219 18.57 12.18 -2.66
C ARG A 219 18.43 10.75 -2.13
N VAL A 220 18.02 10.59 -0.86
CA VAL A 220 17.74 9.28 -0.28
C VAL A 220 16.57 8.62 -1.02
N VAL A 221 15.49 9.36 -1.31
CA VAL A 221 14.36 8.87 -2.10
C VAL A 221 14.81 8.35 -3.47
N LYS A 222 15.58 9.16 -4.21
CA LYS A 222 16.11 8.77 -5.52
C LYS A 222 16.99 7.53 -5.44
N PHE A 223 17.80 7.41 -4.39
CA PHE A 223 18.62 6.22 -4.18
C PHE A 223 17.77 4.97 -3.90
N VAL A 224 16.74 5.07 -3.06
CA VAL A 224 15.82 3.97 -2.76
C VAL A 224 15.06 3.55 -4.02
N PHE A 225 14.54 4.50 -4.80
CA PHE A 225 13.82 4.23 -6.04
C PHE A 225 14.72 3.57 -7.11
N ASP A 226 15.99 3.94 -7.17
CA ASP A 226 16.97 3.37 -8.08
C ASP A 226 17.42 1.94 -7.69
N ASN A 227 17.15 1.54 -6.44
CA ASN A 227 17.48 0.26 -5.86
C ASN A 227 16.26 -0.58 -5.48
N ILE A 228 15.10 -0.30 -6.10
CA ILE A 228 13.88 -1.07 -5.85
C ILE A 228 14.09 -2.55 -6.21
N GLY A 229 13.60 -3.44 -5.36
CA GLY A 229 13.83 -4.88 -5.52
C GLY A 229 15.22 -5.38 -5.07
N ASN A 230 16.18 -4.48 -4.81
CA ASN A 230 17.50 -4.85 -4.33
C ASN A 230 17.56 -4.83 -2.78
N LYS A 231 18.46 -5.66 -2.23
CA LYS A 231 18.77 -5.61 -0.80
C LYS A 231 19.35 -4.25 -0.44
N LEU A 232 18.74 -3.60 0.52
CA LEU A 232 19.11 -2.25 0.93
C LEU A 232 19.10 -2.14 2.45
N ASN A 233 20.10 -1.43 2.99
CA ASN A 233 20.14 -1.04 4.39
C ASN A 233 20.72 0.38 4.53
N ALA A 234 20.56 0.99 5.70
CA ALA A 234 21.05 2.34 5.94
C ALA A 234 22.55 2.49 5.73
N LYS A 235 23.34 1.43 5.97
CA LYS A 235 24.79 1.43 5.73
C LYS A 235 25.11 1.54 4.25
N ASN A 236 24.42 0.78 3.38
CA ASN A 236 24.61 0.89 1.92
C ASN A 236 24.36 2.32 1.42
N ILE A 237 23.30 2.97 1.93
CA ILE A 237 22.97 4.36 1.59
C ILE A 237 24.05 5.30 2.10
N ALA A 238 24.49 5.15 3.35
CA ALA A 238 25.54 5.98 3.93
C ALA A 238 26.89 5.83 3.18
N ASP A 239 27.25 4.60 2.81
CA ASP A 239 28.48 4.31 2.04
C ASP A 239 28.40 4.91 0.63
N TYR A 240 27.23 4.88 -0.02
CA TYR A 240 27.01 5.57 -1.29
C TYR A 240 27.24 7.07 -1.15
N PHE A 241 26.65 7.74 -0.15
CA PHE A 241 26.88 9.19 0.05
C PHE A 241 28.32 9.49 0.40
N LYS A 242 29.00 8.64 1.15
CA LYS A 242 30.43 8.77 1.45
C LYS A 242 31.27 8.70 0.17
N SER A 243 30.93 7.82 -0.79
CA SER A 243 31.62 7.76 -2.10
C SER A 243 31.42 9.04 -2.92
N GLN A 244 30.34 9.78 -2.68
CA GLN A 244 30.05 11.09 -3.25
C GLN A 244 30.64 12.25 -2.43
N GLN A 245 31.62 11.96 -1.54
CA GLN A 245 32.26 12.93 -0.64
C GLN A 245 31.30 13.64 0.34
N ARG A 246 30.15 13.02 0.62
CA ARG A 246 29.17 13.51 1.59
C ARG A 246 29.08 12.54 2.77
N LYS A 247 29.46 13.01 3.96
CA LYS A 247 29.32 12.22 5.19
C LYS A 247 27.90 12.39 5.72
N VAL A 248 27.14 11.28 5.75
CA VAL A 248 25.79 11.24 6.31
C VAL A 248 25.77 10.22 7.44
N ASP A 249 25.17 10.59 8.57
CA ASP A 249 25.00 9.70 9.70
C ASP A 249 23.92 8.64 9.43
N MET A 250 24.17 7.39 9.85
CA MET A 250 23.23 6.27 9.64
C MET A 250 21.87 6.49 10.32
N ASN A 251 21.84 7.14 11.49
CA ASN A 251 20.58 7.43 12.17
C ASN A 251 19.73 8.42 11.35
N THR A 252 20.38 9.37 10.67
CA THR A 252 19.67 10.26 9.74
C THR A 252 19.03 9.49 8.59
N ILE A 253 19.74 8.51 8.02
CA ILE A 253 19.19 7.64 6.98
C ILE A 253 18.00 6.81 7.52
N TYR A 254 18.15 6.18 8.68
CA TYR A 254 17.06 5.43 9.32
C TYR A 254 15.83 6.32 9.57
N ASN A 255 16.03 7.54 10.07
CA ASN A 255 14.93 8.49 10.29
C ASN A 255 14.22 8.86 8.98
N TYR A 256 14.96 9.02 7.89
CA TYR A 256 14.37 9.31 6.58
C TYR A 256 13.61 8.10 6.01
N LEU A 257 14.17 6.90 6.10
CA LEU A 257 13.47 5.68 5.68
C LEU A 257 12.17 5.48 6.48
N ASN A 258 12.23 5.64 7.80
CA ASN A 258 11.04 5.56 8.66
C ASN A 258 10.00 6.64 8.34
N ALA A 259 10.43 7.85 8.00
CA ALA A 259 9.53 8.93 7.61
C ALA A 259 8.83 8.65 6.26
N LEU A 260 9.57 8.11 5.28
CA LEU A 260 9.01 7.69 3.99
C LEU A 260 8.06 6.49 4.13
N GLU A 261 8.37 5.53 4.99
CA GLU A 261 7.51 4.39 5.31
C GLU A 261 6.24 4.86 6.04
N SER A 262 6.38 5.80 6.98
CA SER A 262 5.24 6.40 7.69
C SER A 262 4.29 7.14 6.76
N ALA A 263 4.79 7.79 5.72
CA ALA A 263 4.00 8.47 4.69
C ALA A 263 3.48 7.52 3.60
N PHE A 264 3.71 6.22 3.74
CA PHE A 264 3.35 5.19 2.76
C PHE A 264 3.97 5.40 1.37
N ILE A 265 5.09 6.09 1.25
CA ILE A 265 5.81 6.23 -0.04
C ILE A 265 6.52 4.93 -0.36
N ILE A 266 7.18 4.35 0.64
CA ILE A 266 7.86 3.07 0.54
C ILE A 266 7.32 2.07 1.55
N GLN A 267 7.56 0.79 1.27
CA GLN A 267 7.24 -0.33 2.15
C GLN A 267 8.49 -1.16 2.35
N ARG A 268 8.84 -1.42 3.59
CA ARG A 268 9.93 -2.29 3.97
C ARG A 268 9.46 -3.73 4.02
N ILE A 269 10.18 -4.62 3.35
CA ILE A 269 9.91 -6.06 3.33
C ILE A 269 11.07 -6.77 4.03
N PRO A 270 10.84 -7.34 5.21
CA PRO A 270 11.86 -8.05 5.97
C PRO A 270 12.23 -9.37 5.31
N ARG A 271 13.37 -9.92 5.67
CA ARG A 271 13.83 -11.24 5.20
C ARG A 271 13.32 -12.35 6.11
N TYR A 272 13.09 -13.50 5.52
CA TYR A 272 12.67 -14.72 6.19
C TYR A 272 13.61 -15.89 5.83
N ASP A 273 14.25 -16.50 6.82
CA ASP A 273 15.01 -17.74 6.64
C ASP A 273 14.03 -18.90 6.51
N ILE A 274 13.94 -19.48 5.30
CA ILE A 274 12.97 -20.55 5.00
C ILE A 274 13.29 -21.81 5.79
N LYS A 275 14.59 -22.11 5.97
CA LYS A 275 15.05 -23.30 6.68
C LYS A 275 14.99 -23.11 8.20
N GLY A 276 15.44 -21.95 8.70
CA GLY A 276 15.39 -21.57 10.11
C GLY A 276 13.99 -21.19 10.60
N LYS A 277 13.07 -20.86 9.68
CA LYS A 277 11.71 -20.40 9.97
C LYS A 277 11.70 -19.16 10.87
N GLU A 278 12.61 -18.23 10.64
CA GLU A 278 12.75 -17.00 11.44
C GLU A 278 12.89 -15.75 10.57
N ILE A 279 12.42 -14.61 11.13
CA ILE A 279 12.55 -13.30 10.48
C ILE A 279 13.95 -12.75 10.77
N LEU A 280 14.67 -12.38 9.70
CA LEU A 280 16.00 -11.79 9.79
C LEU A 280 15.93 -10.27 9.87
N GLN A 281 16.76 -9.66 10.71
CA GLN A 281 16.74 -8.23 10.99
C GLN A 281 17.60 -7.37 10.04
N THR A 282 18.18 -7.95 9.00
CA THR A 282 19.13 -7.24 8.13
C THR A 282 18.90 -7.53 6.65
N ASN A 283 19.29 -6.56 5.80
CA ASN A 283 19.23 -6.67 4.34
C ASN A 283 17.79 -6.84 3.81
N GLU A 284 16.90 -5.96 4.24
CA GLU A 284 15.52 -5.87 3.75
C GLU A 284 15.49 -5.39 2.29
N LYS A 285 14.36 -5.58 1.61
CA LYS A 285 14.05 -4.89 0.37
C LYS A 285 13.05 -3.76 0.63
N TYR A 286 13.12 -2.72 -0.19
CA TYR A 286 12.15 -1.63 -0.17
C TYR A 286 11.40 -1.59 -1.50
N PHE A 287 10.09 -1.42 -1.41
CA PHE A 287 9.20 -1.29 -2.55
C PHE A 287 8.40 0.01 -2.43
N VAL A 288 7.99 0.59 -3.55
CA VAL A 288 7.14 1.80 -3.56
C VAL A 288 5.68 1.42 -3.54
N SER A 289 4.85 2.30 -3.00
CA SER A 289 3.40 2.09 -2.97
C SER A 289 2.73 2.26 -4.34
N ASP A 290 3.42 2.89 -5.29
CA ASP A 290 2.97 3.02 -6.67
C ASP A 290 4.14 3.25 -7.63
N LEU A 291 4.16 2.53 -8.75
CA LEU A 291 5.27 2.61 -9.71
C LEU A 291 5.38 3.96 -10.42
N SER A 292 4.27 4.69 -10.57
CA SER A 292 4.30 6.01 -11.19
C SER A 292 5.12 7.02 -10.39
N LEU A 293 5.34 6.80 -9.08
CA LEU A 293 6.25 7.60 -8.27
C LEU A 293 7.69 7.53 -8.80
N ILE A 294 8.13 6.33 -9.24
CA ILE A 294 9.47 6.14 -9.81
C ILE A 294 9.59 6.94 -11.11
N TYR A 295 8.63 6.77 -12.00
CA TYR A 295 8.64 7.45 -13.30
C TYR A 295 8.55 8.97 -13.16
N SER A 296 7.75 9.47 -12.23
CA SER A 296 7.57 10.91 -12.00
C SER A 296 8.83 11.59 -11.44
N VAL A 297 9.60 10.89 -10.59
CA VAL A 297 10.81 11.45 -9.91
C VAL A 297 12.08 11.20 -10.71
N MET A 298 12.17 10.07 -11.42
CA MET A 298 13.41 9.61 -12.04
C MET A 298 13.36 9.50 -13.57
N GLY A 299 12.16 9.61 -14.16
CA GLY A 299 11.93 9.29 -15.56
C GLY A 299 11.95 7.78 -15.85
N TYR A 300 11.70 7.41 -17.09
CA TYR A 300 11.71 6.01 -17.52
C TYR A 300 13.13 5.42 -17.55
N ARG A 301 13.29 4.21 -17.00
CA ARG A 301 14.57 3.50 -16.93
C ARG A 301 14.37 2.00 -17.10
N ASP A 302 14.77 1.45 -18.24
CA ASP A 302 14.63 0.03 -18.57
C ASP A 302 15.25 -0.91 -17.53
N ARG A 303 16.38 -0.52 -16.95
CA ARG A 303 17.12 -1.32 -15.96
C ARG A 303 16.32 -1.62 -14.68
N LEU A 304 15.27 -0.86 -14.40
CA LEU A 304 14.44 -1.03 -13.20
C LEU A 304 13.27 -1.99 -13.41
N ILE A 305 13.03 -2.48 -14.62
CA ILE A 305 11.85 -3.29 -14.94
C ILE A 305 11.73 -4.51 -14.03
N ALA A 306 12.80 -5.26 -13.79
CA ALA A 306 12.75 -6.44 -12.93
C ALA A 306 12.26 -6.08 -11.50
N GLY A 307 12.88 -5.06 -10.87
CA GLY A 307 12.45 -4.59 -9.55
C GLY A 307 11.02 -4.02 -9.54
N MET A 308 10.56 -3.43 -10.65
CA MET A 308 9.18 -2.95 -10.78
C MET A 308 8.18 -4.11 -10.85
N LEU A 309 8.51 -5.21 -11.52
CA LEU A 309 7.67 -6.41 -11.54
C LEU A 309 7.60 -7.04 -10.15
N GLU A 310 8.74 -7.16 -9.45
CA GLU A 310 8.76 -7.59 -8.04
C GLU A 310 7.86 -6.67 -7.20
N ASN A 311 7.93 -5.35 -7.40
CA ASN A 311 7.10 -4.39 -6.67
C ASN A 311 5.59 -4.66 -6.87
N LEU A 312 5.14 -4.87 -8.10
CA LEU A 312 3.73 -5.15 -8.38
C LEU A 312 3.27 -6.45 -7.74
N VAL A 313 4.09 -7.51 -7.82
CA VAL A 313 3.80 -8.79 -7.17
C VAL A 313 3.72 -8.61 -5.64
N CYS A 314 4.66 -7.89 -5.04
CA CYS A 314 4.65 -7.58 -3.61
C CYS A 314 3.37 -6.86 -3.19
N LEU A 315 2.98 -5.80 -3.91
CA LEU A 315 1.76 -5.04 -3.63
C LEU A 315 0.52 -5.93 -3.75
N GLU A 316 0.47 -6.78 -4.77
CA GLU A 316 -0.66 -7.68 -4.98
C GLU A 316 -0.78 -8.72 -3.86
N LEU A 317 0.33 -9.36 -3.46
CA LEU A 317 0.34 -10.30 -2.35
C LEU A 317 -0.16 -9.66 -1.05
N LYS A 318 0.29 -8.43 -0.75
CA LYS A 318 -0.20 -7.67 0.41
C LYS A 318 -1.68 -7.31 0.30
N ARG A 319 -2.16 -6.95 -0.89
CA ARG A 319 -3.57 -6.64 -1.15
C ARG A 319 -4.47 -7.85 -0.90
N ARG A 320 -3.96 -9.06 -1.18
CA ARG A 320 -4.63 -10.33 -0.89
C ARG A 320 -4.53 -10.75 0.59
N GLY A 321 -3.93 -9.90 1.44
CA GLY A 321 -3.84 -10.14 2.88
C GLY A 321 -2.68 -11.04 3.30
N TYR A 322 -1.70 -11.28 2.44
CA TYR A 322 -0.47 -11.99 2.83
C TYR A 322 0.50 -11.08 3.59
N GLU A 323 1.12 -11.63 4.62
CA GLU A 323 2.38 -11.12 5.13
C GLU A 323 3.49 -11.53 4.18
N VAL A 324 4.25 -10.55 3.67
CA VAL A 324 5.22 -10.75 2.60
C VAL A 324 6.63 -10.59 3.13
N TYR A 325 7.49 -11.52 2.80
CA TYR A 325 8.90 -11.56 3.18
C TYR A 325 9.79 -11.84 1.97
N VAL A 326 11.05 -11.39 2.02
CA VAL A 326 12.08 -11.84 1.09
C VAL A 326 12.66 -13.16 1.61
N GLY A 327 12.56 -14.23 0.84
CA GLY A 327 13.01 -15.56 1.25
C GLY A 327 14.53 -15.70 1.20
N LYS A 328 15.11 -16.39 2.19
CA LYS A 328 16.48 -16.89 2.17
C LYS A 328 16.45 -18.41 2.25
N GLN A 329 16.99 -19.07 1.23
CA GLN A 329 17.16 -20.52 1.18
C GLN A 329 18.64 -20.84 1.03
N ASP A 330 19.32 -21.15 2.13
CA ASP A 330 20.78 -21.27 2.21
C ASP A 330 21.47 -20.00 1.67
N ASP A 331 22.23 -20.07 0.58
CA ASP A 331 22.89 -18.92 -0.06
C ASP A 331 22.04 -18.27 -1.17
N LYS A 332 20.88 -18.87 -1.49
CA LYS A 332 19.98 -18.38 -2.54
C LYS A 332 18.88 -17.48 -1.97
N GLU A 333 18.39 -16.60 -2.80
CA GLU A 333 17.23 -15.77 -2.50
C GLU A 333 15.99 -16.31 -3.20
N VAL A 334 14.85 -16.22 -2.54
CA VAL A 334 13.52 -16.34 -3.12
C VAL A 334 12.87 -14.97 -2.99
N ASP A 335 12.39 -14.37 -4.08
CA ASP A 335 11.91 -13.01 -4.06
C ASP A 335 10.82 -12.80 -3.02
N PHE A 336 9.86 -13.74 -2.93
CA PHE A 336 8.81 -13.64 -1.93
C PHE A 336 8.46 -14.98 -1.27
N VAL A 337 8.33 -14.92 0.05
CA VAL A 337 7.60 -15.87 0.89
C VAL A 337 6.37 -15.13 1.39
N ALA A 338 5.20 -15.54 0.99
CA ALA A 338 3.95 -14.91 1.37
C ALA A 338 3.14 -15.86 2.27
N ILE A 339 2.75 -15.39 3.45
CA ILE A 339 2.08 -16.19 4.50
C ILE A 339 0.75 -15.52 4.85
N ARG A 340 -0.33 -16.32 4.85
CA ARG A 340 -1.67 -15.87 5.27
C ARG A 340 -2.36 -16.97 6.06
N ARG A 341 -2.48 -16.81 7.38
CA ARG A 341 -2.98 -17.86 8.29
C ARG A 341 -2.14 -19.16 8.15
N GLU A 342 -2.75 -20.23 7.64
CA GLU A 342 -2.10 -21.52 7.39
C GLU A 342 -1.56 -21.68 5.97
N GLU A 343 -1.89 -20.73 5.09
CA GLU A 343 -1.43 -20.73 3.69
C GLU A 343 -0.04 -20.10 3.58
N LYS A 344 0.79 -20.70 2.77
CA LYS A 344 2.11 -20.18 2.39
C LYS A 344 2.32 -20.40 0.90
N ILE A 345 2.91 -19.42 0.24
CA ILE A 345 3.33 -19.53 -1.15
C ILE A 345 4.73 -18.96 -1.32
N TYR A 346 5.43 -19.43 -2.34
CA TYR A 346 6.73 -18.94 -2.75
C TYR A 346 6.64 -18.39 -4.16
N VAL A 347 7.20 -17.19 -4.38
CA VAL A 347 7.14 -16.53 -5.68
C VAL A 347 8.52 -16.02 -6.06
N GLN A 348 8.96 -16.39 -7.25
CA GLN A 348 10.13 -15.83 -7.91
C GLN A 348 9.64 -14.97 -9.08
N VAL A 349 10.25 -13.79 -9.29
CA VAL A 349 9.81 -12.83 -10.30
C VAL A 349 10.96 -12.52 -11.24
N THR A 350 10.72 -12.67 -12.54
CA THR A 350 11.74 -12.34 -13.54
C THR A 350 11.11 -11.61 -14.73
N TYR A 351 11.93 -10.88 -15.49
CA TYR A 351 11.44 -10.20 -16.68
C TYR A 351 11.11 -11.20 -17.78
N GLN A 352 12.06 -12.05 -18.15
CA GLN A 352 11.91 -13.05 -19.22
C GLN A 352 12.72 -14.31 -18.92
N LEU A 353 12.24 -15.45 -19.41
CA LEU A 353 12.89 -16.76 -19.34
C LEU A 353 13.60 -17.07 -20.67
N ALA A 354 14.40 -16.12 -21.16
CA ALA A 354 14.94 -16.11 -22.51
C ALA A 354 16.01 -17.18 -22.80
N SER A 355 16.56 -17.84 -21.79
CA SER A 355 17.58 -18.88 -21.94
C SER A 355 17.43 -19.98 -20.89
N GLN A 356 17.93 -21.20 -21.22
CA GLN A 356 17.95 -22.32 -20.29
C GLN A 356 18.67 -21.96 -18.97
N ALA A 357 19.77 -21.20 -19.03
CA ALA A 357 20.49 -20.75 -17.85
C ALA A 357 19.64 -19.80 -16.98
N THR A 358 18.81 -18.96 -17.58
CA THR A 358 17.86 -18.12 -16.84
C THR A 358 16.78 -18.96 -16.19
N VAL A 359 16.20 -19.93 -16.90
CA VAL A 359 15.20 -20.87 -16.35
C VAL A 359 15.80 -21.59 -15.13
N GLU A 360 16.97 -22.20 -15.26
CA GLU A 360 17.63 -22.89 -14.16
C GLU A 360 17.88 -21.97 -12.95
N ARG A 361 18.34 -20.75 -13.18
CA ARG A 361 18.58 -19.74 -12.13
C ARG A 361 17.32 -19.38 -11.35
N GLU A 362 16.21 -19.15 -12.08
CA GLU A 362 14.96 -18.68 -11.45
C GLU A 362 14.18 -19.84 -10.77
N PHE A 363 14.28 -21.05 -11.28
CA PHE A 363 13.61 -22.21 -10.69
C PHE A 363 14.39 -22.87 -9.57
N ALA A 364 15.72 -22.86 -9.61
CA ALA A 364 16.57 -23.57 -8.65
C ALA A 364 16.34 -23.17 -7.17
N PRO A 365 16.09 -21.90 -6.79
CA PRO A 365 15.78 -21.56 -5.40
C PRO A 365 14.50 -22.22 -4.91
N LEU A 366 13.47 -22.26 -5.76
CA LEU A 366 12.17 -22.84 -5.45
C LEU A 366 12.19 -24.35 -5.38
N LEU A 367 12.93 -25.01 -6.29
CA LEU A 367 13.12 -26.46 -6.31
C LEU A 367 13.89 -26.97 -5.09
N ALA A 368 14.78 -26.14 -4.51
CA ALA A 368 15.51 -26.48 -3.29
C ALA A 368 14.64 -26.46 -2.02
N ILE A 369 13.41 -25.97 -2.07
CA ILE A 369 12.50 -25.92 -0.93
C ILE A 369 11.73 -27.23 -0.82
N ASN A 370 12.02 -28.03 0.21
CA ASN A 370 11.39 -29.31 0.49
C ASN A 370 10.13 -29.17 1.34
N ASP A 371 9.08 -28.53 0.78
CA ASP A 371 7.74 -28.51 1.35
C ASP A 371 6.67 -28.58 0.27
N HIS A 372 5.41 -28.72 0.68
CA HIS A 372 4.27 -28.92 -0.22
C HIS A 372 3.54 -27.62 -0.61
N TYR A 373 4.03 -26.47 -0.16
CA TYR A 373 3.39 -25.21 -0.47
C TYR A 373 3.58 -24.82 -1.94
N PRO A 374 2.59 -24.16 -2.55
CA PRO A 374 2.67 -23.74 -3.94
C PRO A 374 3.88 -22.83 -4.22
N LYS A 375 4.51 -23.07 -5.36
CA LYS A 375 5.68 -22.35 -5.84
C LYS A 375 5.41 -21.80 -7.24
N TYR A 376 5.71 -20.53 -7.43
CA TYR A 376 5.43 -19.81 -8.69
C TYR A 376 6.68 -19.11 -9.19
N VAL A 377 6.90 -19.20 -10.50
CA VAL A 377 7.75 -18.28 -11.25
C VAL A 377 6.83 -17.36 -12.05
N VAL A 378 6.94 -16.07 -11.84
CA VAL A 378 6.11 -15.04 -12.47
C VAL A 378 6.97 -14.22 -13.42
N SER A 379 6.57 -14.10 -14.70
CA SER A 379 7.35 -13.34 -15.68
C SER A 379 6.47 -12.60 -16.69
N MET A 380 7.09 -11.80 -17.56
CA MET A 380 6.47 -11.21 -18.75
C MET A 380 6.63 -12.08 -19.99
N ASP A 381 7.17 -13.29 -19.85
CA ASP A 381 7.36 -14.18 -20.99
C ASP A 381 6.02 -14.67 -21.55
N ASN A 382 5.85 -14.52 -22.87
CA ASN A 382 4.61 -14.84 -23.57
C ASN A 382 4.57 -16.28 -24.10
N LEU A 383 5.73 -16.87 -24.28
CA LEU A 383 5.88 -18.14 -25.00
C LEU A 383 6.11 -19.31 -24.03
N TRP A 384 6.69 -19.02 -22.88
CA TRP A 384 6.99 -20.04 -21.89
C TRP A 384 5.77 -20.32 -21.00
N GLN A 385 5.28 -21.55 -20.97
CA GLN A 385 4.08 -21.95 -20.23
C GLN A 385 4.27 -23.23 -19.41
N ASP A 386 5.50 -23.76 -19.34
CA ASP A 386 5.76 -25.04 -18.70
C ASP A 386 5.80 -24.94 -17.19
N ASN A 387 5.51 -26.07 -16.52
CA ASN A 387 5.78 -26.28 -15.12
C ASN A 387 7.04 -27.14 -14.97
N VAL A 388 7.89 -26.83 -14.03
CA VAL A 388 9.12 -27.57 -13.76
C VAL A 388 9.02 -28.20 -12.38
N GLU A 389 8.94 -29.53 -12.31
CA GLU A 389 8.95 -30.30 -11.04
C GLU A 389 7.98 -29.75 -9.97
N GLY A 390 6.78 -29.34 -10.38
CA GLY A 390 5.74 -28.79 -9.49
C GLY A 390 5.81 -27.28 -9.25
N VAL A 391 6.86 -26.59 -9.72
CA VAL A 391 6.91 -25.13 -9.75
C VAL A 391 6.13 -24.63 -10.98
N ARG A 392 5.13 -23.77 -10.74
CA ARG A 392 4.21 -23.28 -11.77
C ARG A 392 4.71 -21.95 -12.36
N HIS A 393 4.77 -21.86 -13.66
CA HIS A 393 4.96 -20.56 -14.33
C HIS A 393 3.62 -19.84 -14.55
N ARG A 394 3.62 -18.51 -14.40
CA ARG A 394 2.49 -17.63 -14.73
C ARG A 394 2.98 -16.34 -15.38
N HIS A 395 2.25 -15.90 -16.41
CA HIS A 395 2.44 -14.53 -16.88
C HIS A 395 1.96 -13.55 -15.82
N ILE A 396 2.70 -12.45 -15.59
CA ILE A 396 2.40 -11.50 -14.50
C ILE A 396 0.99 -10.93 -14.58
N ALA A 397 0.49 -10.58 -15.77
CA ALA A 397 -0.88 -10.06 -15.92
C ALA A 397 -1.93 -11.07 -15.44
N ASP A 398 -1.74 -12.35 -15.71
CA ASP A 398 -2.64 -13.41 -15.26
C ASP A 398 -2.49 -13.64 -13.75
N PHE A 399 -1.26 -13.63 -13.21
CA PHE A 399 -1.01 -13.74 -11.78
C PHE A 399 -1.71 -12.63 -10.98
N LEU A 400 -1.71 -11.38 -11.49
CA LEU A 400 -2.35 -10.25 -10.83
C LEU A 400 -3.90 -10.29 -10.90
N LEU A 401 -4.48 -11.05 -11.84
CA LEU A 401 -5.93 -11.14 -12.03
C LEU A 401 -6.54 -12.41 -11.45
N ASP A 402 -5.77 -13.46 -11.27
CA ASP A 402 -6.26 -14.78 -10.90
C ASP A 402 -6.31 -14.95 -9.38
N ASP A 403 -7.51 -14.93 -8.81
CA ASP A 403 -7.74 -15.19 -7.38
C ASP A 403 -7.62 -16.69 -7.04
N ALA A 404 -7.82 -17.57 -8.03
CA ALA A 404 -7.77 -19.02 -7.86
C ALA A 404 -6.35 -19.60 -7.92
N CYS A 405 -5.35 -18.85 -8.39
CA CYS A 405 -3.95 -19.31 -8.44
C CYS A 405 -3.34 -19.59 -7.06
N LEU A 406 -4.01 -19.17 -5.98
CA LEU A 406 -3.48 -19.22 -4.63
C LEU A 406 -4.27 -20.14 -3.69
N LEU A 407 -5.20 -20.93 -4.24
CA LEU A 407 -5.93 -21.98 -3.55
C LEU A 407 -5.33 -23.35 -3.83
#